data_7a724aeff22cf33d1a294c899138db91
#
_entry.id   7a724aeff22cf33d1a294c899138db91
#
_cell.length_a   1.000
_cell.length_b   1.000
_cell.length_c   1.000
_cell.angle_alpha   90.00
_cell.angle_beta   90.00
_cell.angle_gamma   90.00
#
_symmetry.space_group_name_H-M   'P 1'
#
loop_
_entity.id
_entity.type
_entity.pdbx_description
1 polymer ?
#
loop_
_entity_poly.entity_id
_entity_poly.type
_entity_poly.pdbx_seq_one_letter_code
_entity_poly.pdbx_strand_id
1 'polypeptide(L)'
;MRITFVIPFLNPTGGIRVVLDYANALHRLGHRVQVVHPLWPYRFHHGRPRQLRVFARHLLTGNRLGWFDLEAPLVQVPRIDDAYLPDGEAVVATAWPTAYDVAGLGAAKGRKIYFIQLYEIDSGPADRVDGSYRLPLAPVAVSSQLAELIEARFGRRCLGVIPPGVDPAVFYPGGRVEPLTVVMPYHPDARKGGEDGLAALRRLKGRLPGLRVRLFGHRRPTDFDGAWMSFERQPTAERLRALYAESVALLYPSRFEGFGLPPLEAMRCGCAVVTTRVGELPRLLSDGYDALLVPPQDVTAMAERLERVLVDAAVRGALVERALERSQAFLLARGVQRWLAMLEQLTGGPA
;
A
#
# COMPACT_ATOMS: atom_id res chain seq x y z
N MET A 1 7.89 20.03 -14.06
CA MET A 1 9.08 19.39 -13.49
C MET A 1 9.31 18.04 -14.14
N ARG A 2 10.57 17.59 -14.25
CA ARG A 2 10.95 16.21 -14.59
C ARG A 2 11.22 15.42 -13.31
N ILE A 3 10.47 14.33 -13.12
CA ILE A 3 10.48 13.53 -11.90
C ILE A 3 10.72 12.07 -12.28
N THR A 4 11.73 11.44 -11.70
CA THR A 4 12.02 10.02 -11.94
C THR A 4 11.77 9.22 -10.65
N PHE A 5 10.80 8.30 -10.67
CA PHE A 5 10.60 7.32 -9.60
C PHE A 5 11.42 6.06 -9.90
N VAL A 6 12.25 5.65 -8.95
CA VAL A 6 13.06 4.43 -9.05
C VAL A 6 12.43 3.35 -8.19
N ILE A 7 11.84 2.32 -8.84
CA ILE A 7 11.22 1.19 -8.16
C ILE A 7 12.11 -0.06 -8.21
N PRO A 8 12.07 -0.91 -7.18
CA PRO A 8 12.97 -2.06 -7.10
C PRO A 8 12.55 -3.25 -7.98
N PHE A 9 11.26 -3.37 -8.33
CA PHE A 9 10.65 -4.47 -9.10
C PHE A 9 9.26 -4.08 -9.60
N LEU A 10 8.67 -4.94 -10.47
CA LEU A 10 7.34 -4.73 -11.07
C LEU A 10 6.23 -5.59 -10.46
N ASN A 11 6.46 -6.25 -9.31
CA ASN A 11 5.46 -7.11 -8.69
C ASN A 11 4.31 -6.30 -8.08
N PRO A 12 3.07 -6.82 -8.10
CA PRO A 12 1.92 -6.15 -7.50
C PRO A 12 2.01 -6.17 -5.96
N THR A 13 2.56 -5.08 -5.42
CA THR A 13 2.59 -4.82 -3.98
C THR A 13 1.96 -3.47 -3.68
N GLY A 14 1.45 -3.29 -2.47
CA GLY A 14 0.86 -2.00 -2.07
C GLY A 14 1.82 -0.82 -2.23
N GLY A 15 3.09 -1.01 -1.88
CA GLY A 15 4.11 0.04 -2.03
C GLY A 15 4.37 0.43 -3.48
N ILE A 16 4.49 -0.55 -4.39
CA ILE A 16 4.65 -0.24 -5.83
C ILE A 16 3.41 0.48 -6.35
N ARG A 17 2.20 0.00 -6.01
CA ARG A 17 0.96 0.63 -6.43
C ARG A 17 0.89 2.10 -6.02
N VAL A 18 1.24 2.43 -4.78
CA VAL A 18 1.27 3.83 -4.29
C VAL A 18 2.19 4.71 -5.15
N VAL A 19 3.37 4.20 -5.53
CA VAL A 19 4.29 4.94 -6.42
C VAL A 19 3.67 5.16 -7.80
N LEU A 20 3.02 4.13 -8.37
CA LEU A 20 2.38 4.22 -9.68
C LEU A 20 1.17 5.15 -9.66
N ASP A 21 0.36 5.14 -8.60
CA ASP A 21 -0.77 6.07 -8.41
C ASP A 21 -0.27 7.52 -8.40
N TYR A 22 0.82 7.82 -7.68
CA TYR A 22 1.43 9.15 -7.68
C TYR A 22 2.08 9.51 -9.02
N ALA A 23 2.74 8.55 -9.68
CA ALA A 23 3.34 8.79 -10.99
C ALA A 23 2.27 9.18 -12.03
N ASN A 24 1.14 8.45 -12.08
CA ASN A 24 0.03 8.80 -12.96
C ASN A 24 -0.58 10.16 -12.61
N ALA A 25 -0.84 10.41 -11.33
CA ALA A 25 -1.47 11.65 -10.90
C ALA A 25 -0.61 12.88 -11.24
N LEU A 26 0.70 12.82 -11.01
CA LEU A 26 1.63 13.88 -11.38
C LEU A 26 1.78 14.01 -12.90
N HIS A 27 1.75 12.89 -13.63
CA HIS A 27 1.78 12.89 -15.10
C HIS A 27 0.55 13.57 -15.69
N ARG A 28 -0.65 13.27 -15.19
CA ARG A 28 -1.91 13.92 -15.60
C ARG A 28 -1.92 15.43 -15.36
N LEU A 29 -1.17 15.91 -14.37
CA LEU A 29 -0.98 17.33 -14.09
C LEU A 29 0.06 18.01 -14.99
N GLY A 30 0.57 17.31 -16.02
CA GLY A 30 1.50 17.85 -17.01
C GLY A 30 2.98 17.82 -16.60
N HIS A 31 3.33 17.16 -15.48
CA HIS A 31 4.73 16.93 -15.17
C HIS A 31 5.33 15.83 -16.06
N ARG A 32 6.62 15.94 -16.36
CA ARG A 32 7.36 14.89 -17.09
C ARG A 32 7.79 13.80 -16.12
N VAL A 33 6.88 12.89 -15.83
CA VAL A 33 7.12 11.79 -14.87
C VAL A 33 7.53 10.54 -15.62
N GLN A 34 8.48 9.80 -15.09
CA GLN A 34 8.77 8.42 -15.50
C GLN A 34 9.00 7.52 -14.30
N VAL A 35 8.71 6.23 -14.48
CA VAL A 35 9.00 5.17 -13.52
C VAL A 35 10.12 4.32 -14.10
N VAL A 36 11.21 4.15 -13.34
CA VAL A 36 12.39 3.42 -13.78
C VAL A 36 12.61 2.20 -12.90
N HIS A 37 12.97 1.08 -13.50
CA HIS A 37 13.39 -0.10 -12.76
C HIS A 37 14.61 -0.74 -13.42
N PRO A 38 15.52 -1.38 -12.65
CA PRO A 38 16.68 -2.05 -13.21
C PRO A 38 16.31 -3.38 -13.84
N LEU A 39 16.96 -3.72 -14.95
CA LEU A 39 16.89 -5.04 -15.57
C LEU A 39 17.43 -6.11 -14.62
N TRP A 40 18.56 -5.82 -13.95
CA TRP A 40 19.13 -6.70 -12.95
C TRP A 40 18.43 -6.49 -11.60
N PRO A 41 17.66 -7.50 -11.11
CA PRO A 41 16.84 -7.33 -9.91
C PRO A 41 17.70 -7.22 -8.65
N TYR A 42 17.25 -6.37 -7.71
CA TYR A 42 17.90 -6.24 -6.40
C TYR A 42 17.85 -7.55 -5.60
N ARG A 43 18.89 -7.74 -4.79
CA ARG A 43 18.92 -8.81 -3.78
C ARG A 43 18.15 -8.31 -2.54
N PHE A 44 16.95 -8.79 -2.40
CA PHE A 44 16.30 -8.85 -1.10
C PHE A 44 16.82 -10.12 -0.37
N HIS A 45 16.00 -10.83 0.37
CA HIS A 45 16.41 -12.12 0.99
C HIS A 45 16.60 -13.29 -0.01
N HIS A 46 16.71 -13.04 -1.29
CA HIS A 46 16.67 -14.10 -2.30
C HIS A 46 18.07 -14.47 -2.80
N GLY A 47 18.33 -15.79 -2.86
CA GLY A 47 19.56 -16.33 -3.42
C GLY A 47 19.73 -16.06 -4.94
N ARG A 48 20.98 -16.20 -5.44
CA ARG A 48 21.34 -16.02 -6.86
C ARG A 48 20.43 -16.74 -7.87
N PRO A 49 19.97 -18.01 -7.64
CA PRO A 49 19.09 -18.69 -8.60
C PRO A 49 17.78 -17.98 -8.87
N ARG A 50 17.18 -17.34 -7.84
CA ARG A 50 15.93 -16.58 -8.01
C ARG A 50 16.17 -15.27 -8.74
N GLN A 51 17.29 -14.59 -8.53
CA GLN A 51 17.65 -13.39 -9.29
C GLN A 51 17.77 -13.71 -10.80
N LEU A 52 18.45 -14.79 -11.16
CA LEU A 52 18.58 -15.21 -12.55
C LEU A 52 17.23 -15.51 -13.21
N ARG A 53 16.32 -16.18 -12.49
CA ARG A 53 14.93 -16.41 -12.98
C ARG A 53 14.16 -15.11 -13.20
N VAL A 54 14.27 -14.15 -12.28
CA VAL A 54 13.61 -12.84 -12.41
C VAL A 54 14.22 -12.07 -13.56
N PHE A 55 15.54 -12.07 -13.70
CA PHE A 55 16.25 -11.46 -14.83
C PHE A 55 15.80 -12.05 -16.18
N ALA A 56 15.81 -13.38 -16.32
CA ALA A 56 15.34 -14.06 -17.52
C ALA A 56 13.86 -13.72 -17.82
N ARG A 57 13.02 -13.65 -16.79
CA ARG A 57 11.63 -13.24 -16.95
C ARG A 57 11.53 -11.81 -17.47
N HIS A 58 12.28 -10.85 -16.92
CA HIS A 58 12.27 -9.44 -17.38
C HIS A 58 12.68 -9.32 -18.85
N LEU A 59 13.66 -10.13 -19.30
CA LEU A 59 14.04 -10.18 -20.70
C LEU A 59 12.92 -10.73 -21.61
N LEU A 60 12.16 -11.72 -21.15
CA LEU A 60 11.12 -12.37 -21.94
C LEU A 60 9.79 -11.61 -21.95
N THR A 61 9.39 -11.02 -20.82
CA THR A 61 8.07 -10.38 -20.68
C THR A 61 8.07 -8.91 -21.10
N GLY A 62 9.26 -8.33 -21.30
CA GLY A 62 9.40 -6.91 -21.60
C GLY A 62 8.93 -6.01 -20.45
N ASN A 63 8.76 -4.74 -20.75
CA ASN A 63 8.47 -3.66 -19.81
C ASN A 63 6.95 -3.43 -19.71
N ARG A 64 6.18 -4.44 -19.26
CA ARG A 64 4.71 -4.34 -19.14
C ARG A 64 4.23 -4.63 -17.74
N LEU A 65 3.36 -3.74 -17.23
CA LEU A 65 2.59 -3.91 -15.99
C LEU A 65 1.19 -4.44 -16.36
N GLY A 66 1.02 -5.77 -16.39
CA GLY A 66 -0.27 -6.38 -16.73
C GLY A 66 -1.34 -6.28 -15.62
N TRP A 67 -1.00 -5.64 -14.49
CA TRP A 67 -1.86 -5.54 -13.30
C TRP A 67 -2.20 -4.09 -12.91
N PHE A 68 -1.63 -3.10 -13.59
CA PHE A 68 -1.83 -1.68 -13.32
C PHE A 68 -1.78 -0.89 -14.63
N ASP A 69 -2.70 0.03 -14.81
CA ASP A 69 -2.74 0.95 -15.96
C ASP A 69 -1.85 2.16 -15.68
N LEU A 70 -0.58 2.04 -16.09
CA LEU A 70 0.40 3.10 -15.91
C LEU A 70 0.43 4.00 -17.14
N GLU A 71 0.08 5.27 -16.96
CA GLU A 71 0.10 6.32 -17.98
C GLU A 71 1.48 6.98 -18.13
N ALA A 72 2.19 7.12 -17.00
CA ALA A 72 3.55 7.60 -17.01
C ALA A 72 4.49 6.59 -17.71
N PRO A 73 5.50 7.02 -18.47
CA PRO A 73 6.48 6.13 -19.09
C PRO A 73 7.14 5.19 -18.07
N LEU A 74 7.12 3.88 -18.37
CA LEU A 74 7.87 2.85 -17.66
C LEU A 74 9.14 2.52 -18.41
N VAL A 75 10.28 2.73 -17.79
CA VAL A 75 11.59 2.57 -18.42
C VAL A 75 12.40 1.49 -17.70
N GLN A 76 12.86 0.49 -18.44
CA GLN A 76 13.79 -0.51 -17.95
C GLN A 76 15.21 -0.08 -18.32
N VAL A 77 16.10 -0.05 -17.33
CA VAL A 77 17.51 0.30 -17.52
C VAL A 77 18.41 -0.85 -17.07
N PRO A 78 19.63 -1.01 -17.61
CA PRO A 78 20.53 -2.07 -17.18
C PRO A 78 20.80 -2.02 -15.67
N ARG A 79 21.04 -0.83 -15.13
CA ARG A 79 21.21 -0.50 -13.71
C ARG A 79 20.82 0.97 -13.49
N ILE A 80 20.62 1.35 -12.26
CA ILE A 80 20.39 2.75 -11.89
C ILE A 80 21.74 3.48 -11.86
N ASP A 81 21.96 4.35 -12.85
CA ASP A 81 23.24 5.01 -13.10
C ASP A 81 22.99 6.29 -13.90
N ASP A 82 23.86 7.27 -13.79
CA ASP A 82 23.75 8.57 -14.49
C ASP A 82 23.63 8.42 -16.01
N ALA A 83 24.28 7.43 -16.59
CA ALA A 83 24.27 7.17 -18.03
C ALA A 83 22.88 6.75 -18.56
N TYR A 84 22.01 6.21 -17.69
CA TYR A 84 20.74 5.63 -18.11
C TYR A 84 19.52 6.43 -17.63
N LEU A 85 19.70 7.39 -16.73
CA LEU A 85 18.62 8.24 -16.25
C LEU A 85 18.70 9.62 -16.91
N PRO A 86 17.59 10.23 -17.29
CA PRO A 86 17.59 11.61 -17.79
C PRO A 86 17.90 12.58 -16.65
N ASP A 87 18.41 13.74 -17.01
CA ASP A 87 18.51 14.89 -16.09
C ASP A 87 17.10 15.36 -15.71
N GLY A 88 16.93 15.84 -14.48
CA GLY A 88 15.64 16.22 -13.98
C GLY A 88 15.72 17.10 -12.73
N GLU A 89 14.56 17.48 -12.20
CA GLU A 89 14.46 18.26 -10.98
C GLU A 89 14.40 17.38 -9.73
N ALA A 90 13.90 16.13 -9.86
CA ALA A 90 13.83 15.19 -8.73
C ALA A 90 13.99 13.73 -9.15
N VAL A 91 14.71 12.97 -8.33
CA VAL A 91 14.82 11.50 -8.43
C VAL A 91 14.44 10.88 -7.08
N VAL A 92 13.52 9.92 -7.12
CA VAL A 92 12.85 9.37 -5.93
C VAL A 92 13.18 7.89 -5.78
N ALA A 93 13.92 7.52 -4.73
CA ALA A 93 14.08 6.14 -4.28
C ALA A 93 12.81 5.68 -3.55
N THR A 94 12.40 4.43 -3.72
CA THR A 94 11.13 3.91 -3.15
C THR A 94 11.29 2.66 -2.29
N ALA A 95 12.53 2.16 -2.14
CA ALA A 95 12.89 1.02 -1.30
C ALA A 95 14.34 1.14 -0.86
N TRP A 96 14.74 0.42 0.21
CA TRP A 96 16.09 0.50 0.75
C TRP A 96 17.22 0.26 -0.29
N PRO A 97 17.11 -0.69 -1.26
CA PRO A 97 18.19 -0.86 -2.22
C PRO A 97 18.27 0.29 -3.22
N THR A 98 17.12 0.82 -3.66
CA THR A 98 17.08 1.96 -4.59
C THR A 98 17.62 3.24 -3.96
N ALA A 99 17.58 3.35 -2.62
CA ALA A 99 18.15 4.49 -1.91
C ALA A 99 19.66 4.58 -2.09
N TYR A 100 20.39 3.47 -2.11
CA TYR A 100 21.83 3.46 -2.37
C TYR A 100 22.17 3.92 -3.78
N ASP A 101 21.43 3.40 -4.77
CA ASP A 101 21.69 3.80 -6.16
C ASP A 101 21.38 5.28 -6.38
N VAL A 102 20.22 5.74 -5.91
CA VAL A 102 19.84 7.17 -6.02
C VAL A 102 20.83 8.07 -5.26
N ALA A 103 21.35 7.64 -4.11
CA ALA A 103 22.37 8.39 -3.40
C ALA A 103 23.66 8.58 -4.24
N GLY A 104 24.03 7.58 -5.05
CA GLY A 104 25.21 7.59 -5.92
C GLY A 104 25.08 8.44 -7.18
N LEU A 105 23.88 8.85 -7.58
CA LEU A 105 23.66 9.63 -8.81
C LEU A 105 24.27 11.04 -8.74
N GLY A 106 24.61 11.62 -9.89
CA GLY A 106 25.10 12.98 -10.03
C GLY A 106 24.04 14.05 -9.75
N ALA A 107 24.49 15.30 -9.58
CA ALA A 107 23.61 16.44 -9.28
C ALA A 107 22.64 16.78 -10.42
N ALA A 108 22.98 16.46 -11.68
CA ALA A 108 22.11 16.66 -12.84
C ALA A 108 20.78 15.89 -12.78
N LYS A 109 20.70 14.83 -11.95
CA LYS A 109 19.47 14.07 -11.73
C LYS A 109 18.50 14.76 -10.76
N GLY A 110 18.87 15.92 -10.23
CA GLY A 110 18.05 16.77 -9.37
C GLY A 110 18.08 16.38 -7.90
N ARG A 111 17.04 16.79 -7.17
CA ARG A 111 16.92 16.52 -5.72
C ARG A 111 16.67 15.03 -5.50
N LYS A 112 17.52 14.44 -4.67
CA LYS A 112 17.47 13.03 -4.31
C LYS A 112 16.52 12.84 -3.12
N ILE A 113 15.44 12.12 -3.33
CA ILE A 113 14.37 11.90 -2.34
C ILE A 113 14.33 10.42 -2.00
N TYR A 114 14.07 10.08 -0.74
CA TYR A 114 13.75 8.74 -0.32
C TYR A 114 12.29 8.68 0.18
N PHE A 115 11.39 8.13 -0.64
CA PHE A 115 10.00 7.92 -0.29
C PHE A 115 9.84 6.62 0.51
N ILE A 116 9.83 6.73 1.82
CA ILE A 116 9.86 5.64 2.79
C ILE A 116 8.44 5.18 3.05
N GLN A 117 8.13 3.94 2.65
CA GLN A 117 6.78 3.36 2.74
C GLN A 117 6.63 2.36 3.88
N LEU A 118 7.72 1.82 4.37
CA LEU A 118 7.78 0.85 5.46
C LEU A 118 9.17 0.91 6.09
N TYR A 119 9.28 0.51 7.37
CA TYR A 119 10.58 0.15 7.92
C TYR A 119 10.92 -1.28 7.47
N GLU A 120 11.81 -1.38 6.49
CA GLU A 120 12.03 -2.59 5.69
C GLU A 120 13.03 -3.57 6.33
N ILE A 121 13.19 -3.59 7.66
CA ILE A 121 14.24 -4.35 8.38
C ILE A 121 14.25 -5.85 8.04
N ASP A 122 13.07 -6.41 7.75
CA ASP A 122 12.92 -7.82 7.40
C ASP A 122 13.11 -8.09 5.90
N SER A 123 13.47 -7.08 5.09
CA SER A 123 13.58 -7.23 3.63
C SER A 123 15.01 -7.36 3.11
N GLY A 124 16.02 -7.26 3.99
CA GLY A 124 17.43 -7.35 3.65
C GLY A 124 18.35 -7.50 4.85
N PRO A 125 19.68 -7.48 4.67
CA PRO A 125 20.63 -7.41 5.77
C PRO A 125 20.38 -6.15 6.60
N ALA A 126 20.22 -6.31 7.92
CA ALA A 126 19.78 -5.24 8.83
C ALA A 126 20.68 -3.99 8.77
N ASP A 127 21.99 -4.18 8.69
CA ASP A 127 22.98 -3.12 8.55
C ASP A 127 22.80 -2.30 7.26
N ARG A 128 22.48 -2.98 6.16
CA ARG A 128 22.20 -2.35 4.87
C ARG A 128 20.87 -1.62 4.86
N VAL A 129 19.83 -2.23 5.42
CA VAL A 129 18.51 -1.59 5.54
C VAL A 129 18.60 -0.34 6.41
N ASP A 130 19.17 -0.45 7.61
CA ASP A 130 19.37 0.68 8.52
C ASP A 130 20.30 1.75 7.94
N GLY A 131 21.34 1.33 7.20
CA GLY A 131 22.24 2.23 6.49
C GLY A 131 21.54 3.08 5.44
N SER A 132 20.49 2.55 4.77
CA SER A 132 19.76 3.28 3.73
C SER A 132 19.06 4.54 4.25
N TYR A 133 18.58 4.51 5.50
CA TYR A 133 17.93 5.66 6.13
C TYR A 133 18.90 6.76 6.57
N ARG A 134 20.22 6.50 6.58
CA ARG A 134 21.28 7.47 6.90
C ARG A 134 21.88 8.14 5.66
N LEU A 135 21.54 7.65 4.46
CA LEU A 135 22.04 8.22 3.20
C LEU A 135 21.64 9.70 3.03
N PRO A 136 22.44 10.50 2.28
CA PRO A 136 22.17 11.92 2.07
C PRO A 136 21.03 12.17 1.09
N LEU A 137 19.89 11.54 1.33
CA LEU A 137 18.64 11.73 0.60
C LEU A 137 17.67 12.55 1.46
N ALA A 138 16.75 13.26 0.83
CA ALA A 138 15.65 13.92 1.50
C ALA A 138 14.59 12.88 1.90
N PRO A 139 14.43 12.50 3.19
CA PRO A 139 13.50 11.48 3.57
C PRO A 139 12.06 12.03 3.58
N VAL A 140 11.14 11.27 3.02
CA VAL A 140 9.69 11.54 3.00
C VAL A 140 8.98 10.26 3.41
N ALA A 141 8.15 10.31 4.42
CA ALA A 141 7.47 9.13 4.93
C ALA A 141 5.99 9.07 4.48
N VAL A 142 5.43 7.87 4.40
CA VAL A 142 4.00 7.69 4.12
C VAL A 142 3.11 7.91 5.35
N SER A 143 3.68 7.96 6.55
CA SER A 143 2.93 8.07 7.80
C SER A 143 3.72 8.83 8.87
N SER A 144 2.98 9.44 9.80
CA SER A 144 3.59 10.16 10.92
C SER A 144 4.35 9.22 11.84
N GLN A 145 3.81 8.02 12.10
CA GLN A 145 4.49 7.01 12.89
C GLN A 145 5.84 6.61 12.27
N LEU A 146 5.86 6.44 10.95
CA LEU A 146 7.10 6.07 10.25
C LEU A 146 8.12 7.23 10.26
N ALA A 147 7.66 8.48 10.11
CA ALA A 147 8.52 9.66 10.21
C ALA A 147 9.16 9.77 11.61
N GLU A 148 8.38 9.59 12.67
CA GLU A 148 8.84 9.56 14.06
C GLU A 148 9.86 8.43 14.31
N LEU A 149 9.60 7.23 13.75
CA LEU A 149 10.52 6.10 13.85
C LEU A 149 11.88 6.43 13.19
N ILE A 150 11.85 7.00 11.97
CA ILE A 150 13.07 7.38 11.24
C ILE A 150 13.85 8.45 11.99
N GLU A 151 13.17 9.45 12.55
CA GLU A 151 13.81 10.49 13.35
C GLU A 151 14.42 9.93 14.63
N ALA A 152 13.66 9.16 15.40
CA ALA A 152 14.10 8.58 16.67
C ALA A 152 15.27 7.59 16.50
N ARG A 153 15.23 6.76 15.46
CA ARG A 153 16.22 5.69 15.27
C ARG A 153 17.47 6.11 14.49
N PHE A 154 17.34 7.05 13.56
CA PHE A 154 18.41 7.42 12.63
C PHE A 154 18.81 8.90 12.71
N GLY A 155 18.13 9.70 13.55
CA GLY A 155 18.39 11.13 13.67
C GLY A 155 18.05 11.92 12.39
N ARG A 156 17.18 11.36 11.54
CA ARG A 156 16.82 11.94 10.23
C ARG A 156 15.38 12.42 10.25
N ARG A 157 15.20 13.74 10.30
CA ARG A 157 13.88 14.35 10.21
C ARG A 157 13.34 14.25 8.78
N CYS A 158 12.14 13.70 8.61
CA CYS A 158 11.45 13.68 7.33
C CYS A 158 11.05 15.10 6.92
N LEU A 159 11.19 15.43 5.63
CA LEU A 159 10.74 16.71 5.06
C LEU A 159 9.23 16.86 5.11
N GLY A 160 8.53 15.72 5.05
CA GLY A 160 7.07 15.70 5.11
C GLY A 160 6.51 14.29 5.21
N VAL A 161 5.22 14.24 5.47
CA VAL A 161 4.42 13.01 5.43
C VAL A 161 3.48 13.10 4.23
N ILE A 162 3.67 12.19 3.28
CA ILE A 162 2.84 12.07 2.07
C ILE A 162 2.12 10.72 2.14
N PRO A 163 0.92 10.66 2.73
CA PRO A 163 0.19 9.41 2.90
C PRO A 163 -0.30 8.88 1.56
N PRO A 164 -0.36 7.57 1.35
CA PRO A 164 -1.08 6.99 0.23
C PRO A 164 -2.52 7.48 0.20
N GLY A 165 -3.05 7.64 -1.00
CA GLY A 165 -4.42 8.10 -1.18
C GLY A 165 -5.30 7.10 -1.91
N VAL A 166 -6.61 7.25 -1.74
CA VAL A 166 -7.63 6.48 -2.46
C VAL A 166 -8.15 7.31 -3.63
N ASP A 167 -8.14 6.73 -4.83
CA ASP A 167 -8.71 7.38 -6.01
C ASP A 167 -10.25 7.23 -6.00
N PRO A 168 -11.01 8.34 -5.90
CA PRO A 168 -12.47 8.30 -5.88
C PRO A 168 -13.09 7.89 -7.24
N ALA A 169 -12.35 7.96 -8.32
CA ALA A 169 -12.80 7.45 -9.62
C ALA A 169 -12.77 5.91 -9.67
N VAL A 170 -11.92 5.29 -8.85
CA VAL A 170 -11.78 3.84 -8.75
C VAL A 170 -12.60 3.28 -7.60
N PHE A 171 -12.51 3.88 -6.40
CA PHE A 171 -13.17 3.40 -5.20
C PHE A 171 -14.34 4.33 -4.83
N TYR A 172 -15.55 3.83 -4.97
CA TYR A 172 -16.79 4.56 -4.69
C TYR A 172 -17.90 3.57 -4.29
N PRO A 173 -18.92 4.00 -3.53
CA PRO A 173 -20.05 3.18 -3.18
C PRO A 173 -20.84 2.76 -4.41
N GLY A 174 -21.48 1.62 -4.35
CA GLY A 174 -22.41 1.15 -5.40
C GLY A 174 -22.30 -0.35 -5.60
N GLY A 175 -23.42 -0.95 -5.96
CA GLY A 175 -23.63 -2.39 -6.03
C GLY A 175 -24.63 -2.85 -4.97
N ARG A 176 -25.00 -4.11 -5.06
CA ARG A 176 -25.92 -4.75 -4.10
C ARG A 176 -25.11 -5.37 -2.98
N VAL A 177 -25.19 -4.82 -1.79
CA VAL A 177 -24.57 -5.41 -0.61
C VAL A 177 -25.20 -6.78 -0.32
N GLU A 178 -24.38 -7.82 -0.29
CA GLU A 178 -24.83 -9.17 0.05
C GLU A 178 -24.84 -9.36 1.57
N PRO A 179 -25.97 -9.74 2.17
CA PRO A 179 -26.06 -9.95 3.61
C PRO A 179 -25.03 -10.97 4.12
N LEU A 180 -24.54 -10.77 5.35
CA LEU A 180 -23.61 -11.65 6.03
C LEU A 180 -22.34 -11.96 5.22
N THR A 181 -21.89 -11.01 4.37
CA THR A 181 -20.67 -11.17 3.57
C THR A 181 -19.54 -10.34 4.14
N VAL A 182 -18.40 -10.97 4.39
CA VAL A 182 -17.14 -10.35 4.83
C VAL A 182 -16.09 -10.47 3.74
N VAL A 183 -15.42 -9.37 3.41
CA VAL A 183 -14.25 -9.38 2.54
C VAL A 183 -12.98 -9.30 3.39
N MET A 184 -11.92 -10.04 3.01
CA MET A 184 -10.65 -10.05 3.73
C MET A 184 -9.48 -10.24 2.75
N PRO A 185 -8.44 -9.38 2.77
CA PRO A 185 -7.18 -9.68 2.09
C PRO A 185 -6.48 -10.84 2.80
N TYR A 186 -6.06 -11.83 2.04
CA TYR A 186 -5.28 -12.95 2.56
C TYR A 186 -3.86 -12.96 2.01
N HIS A 187 -2.89 -13.06 2.91
CA HIS A 187 -1.48 -13.22 2.59
C HIS A 187 -0.84 -14.23 3.55
N PRO A 188 0.04 -15.15 3.08
CA PRO A 188 0.69 -16.16 3.92
C PRO A 188 1.76 -15.60 4.88
N ASP A 189 2.18 -14.34 4.71
CA ASP A 189 3.10 -13.66 5.63
C ASP A 189 2.39 -13.41 6.97
N ALA A 190 2.97 -13.94 8.06
CA ALA A 190 2.43 -13.82 9.41
C ALA A 190 2.18 -12.36 9.84
N ARG A 191 2.96 -11.39 9.32
CA ARG A 191 2.77 -9.96 9.58
C ARG A 191 1.42 -9.44 9.07
N LYS A 192 0.82 -10.10 8.10
CA LYS A 192 -0.49 -9.73 7.54
C LYS A 192 -1.67 -10.36 8.29
N GLY A 193 -1.43 -11.21 9.28
CA GLY A 193 -2.44 -11.75 10.17
C GLY A 193 -3.52 -12.61 9.49
N GLY A 194 -3.24 -13.13 8.28
CA GLY A 194 -4.22 -13.90 7.52
C GLY A 194 -4.83 -15.07 8.29
N GLU A 195 -4.00 -15.79 9.05
CA GLU A 195 -4.45 -16.92 9.87
C GLU A 195 -5.31 -16.49 11.06
N ASP A 196 -5.00 -15.34 11.70
CA ASP A 196 -5.82 -14.79 12.78
C ASP A 196 -7.22 -14.42 12.24
N GLY A 197 -7.25 -13.79 11.07
CA GLY A 197 -8.50 -13.45 10.40
C GLY A 197 -9.32 -14.69 10.04
N LEU A 198 -8.70 -15.73 9.48
CA LEU A 198 -9.37 -16.98 9.19
C LEU A 198 -9.91 -17.66 10.44
N ALA A 199 -9.16 -17.67 11.54
CA ALA A 199 -9.61 -18.21 12.82
C ALA A 199 -10.84 -17.45 13.36
N ALA A 200 -10.84 -16.12 13.26
CA ALA A 200 -12.00 -15.28 13.64
C ALA A 200 -13.22 -15.58 12.77
N LEU A 201 -13.05 -15.71 11.46
CA LEU A 201 -14.12 -16.01 10.51
C LEU A 201 -14.71 -17.41 10.72
N ARG A 202 -13.89 -18.43 11.03
CA ARG A 202 -14.37 -19.78 11.37
C ARG A 202 -15.17 -19.78 12.68
N ARG A 203 -14.69 -19.06 13.70
CA ARG A 203 -15.42 -18.91 14.96
C ARG A 203 -16.79 -18.25 14.71
N LEU A 204 -16.83 -17.24 13.86
CA LEU A 204 -18.05 -16.55 13.49
C LEU A 204 -18.99 -17.42 12.65
N LYS A 205 -18.47 -18.25 11.74
CA LYS A 205 -19.24 -19.21 10.92
C LYS A 205 -20.03 -20.19 11.78
N GLY A 206 -19.46 -20.61 12.90
CA GLY A 206 -20.19 -21.47 13.88
C GLY A 206 -21.40 -20.78 14.51
N ARG A 207 -21.39 -19.44 14.64
CA ARG A 207 -22.50 -18.64 15.20
C ARG A 207 -23.46 -18.12 14.12
N LEU A 208 -22.96 -17.85 12.93
CA LEU A 208 -23.71 -17.33 11.79
C LEU A 208 -23.59 -18.30 10.58
N PRO A 209 -24.42 -19.35 10.50
CA PRO A 209 -24.34 -20.33 9.42
C PRO A 209 -24.46 -19.75 8.01
N GLY A 210 -25.14 -18.61 7.84
CA GLY A 210 -25.26 -17.87 6.58
C GLY A 210 -24.04 -17.05 6.19
N LEU A 211 -22.98 -16.98 7.03
CA LEU A 211 -21.77 -16.20 6.74
C LEU A 211 -21.12 -16.66 5.44
N ARG A 212 -20.78 -15.69 4.59
CA ARG A 212 -19.96 -15.84 3.39
C ARG A 212 -18.70 -14.99 3.50
N VAL A 213 -17.59 -15.48 2.96
CA VAL A 213 -16.31 -14.79 3.01
C VAL A 213 -15.71 -14.68 1.60
N ARG A 214 -15.32 -13.48 1.24
CA ARG A 214 -14.61 -13.16 0.00
C ARG A 214 -13.16 -12.86 0.32
N LEU A 215 -12.30 -13.81 0.01
CA LEU A 215 -10.86 -13.64 0.15
C LEU A 215 -10.25 -13.12 -1.14
N PHE A 216 -9.26 -12.26 -1.04
CA PHE A 216 -8.46 -11.88 -2.19
C PHE A 216 -6.97 -11.79 -1.82
N GLY A 217 -6.09 -11.99 -2.81
CA GLY A 217 -4.66 -11.92 -2.57
C GLY A 217 -3.84 -12.65 -3.62
N HIS A 218 -2.59 -12.96 -3.30
CA HIS A 218 -1.70 -13.64 -4.23
C HIS A 218 -1.87 -15.16 -4.23
N ARG A 219 -2.22 -15.73 -3.08
CA ARG A 219 -2.33 -17.17 -2.86
C ARG A 219 -3.47 -17.44 -1.87
N ARG A 220 -4.32 -18.41 -2.19
CA ARG A 220 -5.40 -18.83 -1.28
C ARG A 220 -4.86 -19.59 -0.07
N PRO A 221 -5.60 -19.61 1.06
CA PRO A 221 -5.26 -20.44 2.22
C PRO A 221 -5.18 -21.92 1.86
N THR A 222 -4.40 -22.68 2.65
CA THR A 222 -4.29 -24.14 2.48
C THR A 222 -5.57 -24.87 2.90
N ASP A 223 -6.25 -24.36 3.90
CA ASP A 223 -7.48 -24.88 4.50
C ASP A 223 -8.73 -24.11 4.01
N PHE A 224 -8.72 -23.74 2.73
CA PHE A 224 -9.81 -23.06 2.06
C PHE A 224 -11.07 -23.97 1.92
N ASP A 225 -12.20 -23.49 2.43
CA ASP A 225 -13.49 -24.16 2.31
C ASP A 225 -14.40 -23.43 1.32
N GLY A 226 -14.53 -23.99 0.11
CA GLY A 226 -15.32 -23.41 -0.98
C GLY A 226 -16.84 -23.40 -0.74
N ALA A 227 -17.36 -24.06 0.30
CA ALA A 227 -18.78 -24.07 0.63
C ALA A 227 -19.26 -22.68 1.13
N TRP A 228 -18.37 -21.90 1.76
CA TRP A 228 -18.70 -20.58 2.31
C TRP A 228 -17.63 -19.50 2.05
N MET A 229 -16.48 -19.89 1.47
CA MET A 229 -15.41 -18.96 1.06
C MET A 229 -15.31 -18.89 -0.46
N SER A 230 -15.03 -17.71 -0.99
CA SER A 230 -14.53 -17.50 -2.34
C SER A 230 -13.13 -16.90 -2.30
N PHE A 231 -12.33 -17.09 -3.34
CA PHE A 231 -11.01 -16.51 -3.44
C PHE A 231 -10.76 -15.92 -4.82
N GLU A 232 -10.31 -14.66 -4.85
CA GLU A 232 -9.90 -13.98 -6.06
C GLU A 232 -8.40 -13.67 -6.03
N ARG A 233 -7.72 -14.17 -7.06
CA ARG A 233 -6.28 -13.97 -7.18
C ARG A 233 -5.98 -12.63 -7.85
N GLN A 234 -5.36 -11.71 -7.10
CA GLN A 234 -4.91 -10.42 -7.63
C GLN A 234 -6.02 -9.71 -8.45
N PRO A 235 -7.16 -9.36 -7.82
CA PRO A 235 -8.25 -8.70 -8.52
C PRO A 235 -7.77 -7.37 -9.13
N THR A 236 -8.36 -6.97 -10.25
CA THR A 236 -8.22 -5.62 -10.79
C THR A 236 -8.78 -4.60 -9.80
N ALA A 237 -8.43 -3.32 -9.96
CA ALA A 237 -8.94 -2.26 -9.09
C ALA A 237 -10.48 -2.18 -9.10
N GLU A 238 -11.10 -2.33 -10.26
CA GLU A 238 -12.56 -2.38 -10.42
C GLU A 238 -13.18 -3.57 -9.69
N ARG A 239 -12.55 -4.74 -9.82
CA ARG A 239 -13.02 -5.95 -9.15
C ARG A 239 -12.83 -5.85 -7.63
N LEU A 240 -11.73 -5.26 -7.18
CA LEU A 240 -11.47 -5.00 -5.77
C LEU A 240 -12.52 -4.03 -5.19
N ARG A 241 -12.86 -2.96 -5.93
CA ARG A 241 -13.96 -2.08 -5.58
C ARG A 241 -15.28 -2.83 -5.41
N ALA A 242 -15.61 -3.71 -6.37
CA ALA A 242 -16.82 -4.52 -6.29
C ALA A 242 -16.83 -5.44 -5.06
N LEU A 243 -15.69 -6.09 -4.74
CA LEU A 243 -15.54 -6.90 -3.53
C LEU A 243 -15.84 -6.10 -2.26
N TYR A 244 -15.34 -4.85 -2.16
CA TYR A 244 -15.65 -3.99 -1.03
C TYR A 244 -17.11 -3.54 -1.04
N ALA A 245 -17.58 -2.97 -2.15
CA ALA A 245 -18.91 -2.36 -2.23
C ALA A 245 -20.09 -3.37 -2.06
N GLU A 246 -19.86 -4.64 -2.38
CA GLU A 246 -20.84 -5.70 -2.24
C GLU A 246 -20.72 -6.48 -0.92
N SER A 247 -19.75 -6.18 -0.07
CA SER A 247 -19.56 -6.83 1.23
C SER A 247 -20.06 -5.94 2.36
N VAL A 248 -20.61 -6.56 3.40
CA VAL A 248 -21.06 -5.86 4.61
C VAL A 248 -19.89 -5.28 5.38
N ALA A 249 -18.79 -6.03 5.50
CA ALA A 249 -17.63 -5.61 6.27
C ALA A 249 -16.31 -6.08 5.64
N LEU A 250 -15.28 -5.26 5.80
CA LEU A 250 -13.88 -5.65 5.65
C LEU A 250 -13.35 -6.14 7.00
N LEU A 251 -12.70 -7.30 7.04
CA LEU A 251 -11.76 -7.69 8.09
C LEU A 251 -10.33 -7.45 7.61
N TYR A 252 -9.58 -6.59 8.33
CA TYR A 252 -8.18 -6.32 8.07
C TYR A 252 -7.31 -6.69 9.29
N PRO A 253 -6.85 -7.95 9.38
CA PRO A 253 -6.28 -8.52 10.61
C PRO A 253 -4.77 -8.31 10.75
N SER A 254 -4.18 -7.33 10.04
CA SER A 254 -2.73 -7.16 9.95
C SER A 254 -2.07 -7.00 11.33
N ARG A 255 -0.86 -7.53 11.48
CA ARG A 255 -0.02 -7.39 12.69
C ARG A 255 1.01 -6.28 12.55
N PHE A 256 1.28 -5.86 11.32
CA PHE A 256 2.27 -4.82 11.02
C PHE A 256 1.95 -4.11 9.70
N GLU A 257 1.90 -2.77 9.75
CA GLU A 257 1.63 -1.93 8.58
C GLU A 257 2.45 -0.64 8.62
N GLY A 258 2.78 -0.12 7.43
CA GLY A 258 3.29 1.23 7.28
C GLY A 258 2.16 2.26 7.28
N PHE A 259 1.07 1.97 6.55
CA PHE A 259 -0.08 2.87 6.43
C PHE A 259 -1.43 2.13 6.52
N GLY A 260 -1.69 1.16 5.61
CA GLY A 260 -2.93 0.39 5.59
C GLY A 260 -3.98 0.96 4.63
N LEU A 261 -3.76 0.84 3.30
CA LEU A 261 -4.70 1.28 2.27
C LEU A 261 -6.04 0.52 2.25
N PRO A 262 -6.10 -0.82 2.39
CA PRO A 262 -7.35 -1.57 2.26
C PRO A 262 -8.50 -1.09 3.16
N PRO A 263 -8.30 -0.73 4.43
CA PRO A 263 -9.33 -0.10 5.24
C PRO A 263 -9.92 1.17 4.62
N LEU A 264 -9.08 2.05 4.08
CA LEU A 264 -9.53 3.32 3.50
C LEU A 264 -10.25 3.13 2.16
N GLU A 265 -9.82 2.16 1.34
CA GLU A 265 -10.51 1.75 0.12
C GLU A 265 -11.90 1.19 0.43
N ALA A 266 -12.00 0.32 1.43
CA ALA A 266 -13.26 -0.26 1.88
C ALA A 266 -14.22 0.82 2.42
N MET A 267 -13.73 1.74 3.27
CA MET A 267 -14.50 2.90 3.74
C MET A 267 -15.05 3.71 2.57
N ARG A 268 -14.22 3.97 1.56
CA ARG A 268 -14.62 4.73 0.37
C ARG A 268 -15.66 4.01 -0.47
N CYS A 269 -15.73 2.67 -0.39
CA CYS A 269 -16.75 1.84 -1.05
C CYS A 269 -18.03 1.65 -0.22
N GLY A 270 -18.13 2.22 0.98
CA GLY A 270 -19.29 2.03 1.86
C GLY A 270 -19.28 0.68 2.60
N CYS A 271 -18.14 0.04 2.74
CA CYS A 271 -17.94 -1.19 3.49
C CYS A 271 -17.54 -0.87 4.93
N ALA A 272 -18.21 -1.44 5.93
CA ALA A 272 -17.83 -1.27 7.32
C ALA A 272 -16.44 -1.89 7.58
N VAL A 273 -15.61 -1.26 8.42
CA VAL A 273 -14.24 -1.70 8.64
C VAL A 273 -14.04 -2.25 10.04
N VAL A 274 -13.54 -3.48 10.13
CA VAL A 274 -12.97 -4.09 11.34
C VAL A 274 -11.49 -4.32 11.09
N THR A 275 -10.62 -3.66 11.87
CA THR A 275 -9.16 -3.70 11.66
C THR A 275 -8.39 -3.73 12.97
N THR A 276 -7.14 -4.09 12.90
CA THR A 276 -6.23 -4.10 14.04
C THR A 276 -5.63 -2.72 14.31
N ARG A 277 -5.22 -2.47 15.57
CA ARG A 277 -4.55 -1.24 16.03
C ARG A 277 -3.06 -1.29 15.68
N VAL A 278 -2.70 -1.23 14.41
CA VAL A 278 -1.30 -1.30 13.93
C VAL A 278 -0.95 -0.17 12.99
N GLY A 279 0.31 0.17 12.91
CA GLY A 279 0.82 1.21 12.02
C GLY A 279 0.14 2.56 12.27
N GLU A 280 -0.18 3.25 11.20
CA GLU A 280 -0.86 4.55 11.25
C GLU A 280 -2.38 4.44 11.51
N LEU A 281 -2.98 3.24 11.38
CA LEU A 281 -4.44 3.06 11.48
C LEU A 281 -5.06 3.65 12.76
N PRO A 282 -4.47 3.53 13.97
CA PRO A 282 -5.05 4.14 15.17
C PRO A 282 -5.05 5.68 15.17
N ARG A 283 -4.26 6.32 14.31
CA ARG A 283 -4.24 7.78 14.12
C ARG A 283 -5.20 8.24 13.03
N LEU A 284 -5.47 7.36 12.06
CA LEU A 284 -6.37 7.62 10.94
C LEU A 284 -7.83 7.36 11.29
N LEU A 285 -8.09 6.35 12.13
CA LEU A 285 -9.42 5.82 12.41
C LEU A 285 -9.77 5.95 13.90
N SER A 286 -11.04 6.18 14.19
CA SER A 286 -11.59 6.32 15.55
C SER A 286 -12.46 5.11 15.89
N ASP A 287 -12.02 4.30 16.88
CA ASP A 287 -12.74 3.09 17.30
C ASP A 287 -14.17 3.37 17.73
N GLY A 288 -15.12 2.61 17.20
CA GLY A 288 -16.55 2.74 17.45
C GLY A 288 -17.21 3.95 16.78
N TYR A 289 -16.46 4.78 16.07
CA TYR A 289 -16.97 5.96 15.37
C TYR A 289 -17.00 5.76 13.84
N ASP A 290 -15.85 5.55 13.20
CA ASP A 290 -15.73 5.36 11.75
C ASP A 290 -15.17 3.98 11.35
N ALA A 291 -14.67 3.22 12.33
CA ALA A 291 -14.22 1.84 12.19
C ALA A 291 -14.32 1.11 13.53
N LEU A 292 -14.14 -0.20 13.54
CA LEU A 292 -13.96 -0.99 14.76
C LEU A 292 -12.50 -1.48 14.82
N LEU A 293 -11.78 -1.02 15.83
CA LEU A 293 -10.37 -1.36 16.03
C LEU A 293 -10.20 -2.40 17.13
N VAL A 294 -9.41 -3.41 16.86
CA VAL A 294 -9.11 -4.50 17.81
C VAL A 294 -7.59 -4.64 18.02
N PRO A 295 -7.13 -5.23 19.14
CA PRO A 295 -5.74 -5.59 19.25
C PRO A 295 -5.30 -6.57 18.16
N PRO A 296 -4.05 -6.51 17.66
CA PRO A 296 -3.54 -7.52 16.75
C PRO A 296 -3.53 -8.89 17.44
N GLN A 297 -3.79 -9.96 16.69
CA GLN A 297 -3.86 -11.35 17.14
C GLN A 297 -5.06 -11.67 18.07
N ASP A 298 -5.92 -10.71 18.38
CA ASP A 298 -7.13 -10.97 19.18
C ASP A 298 -8.28 -11.51 18.31
N VAL A 299 -8.22 -12.82 18.06
CA VAL A 299 -9.20 -13.58 17.27
C VAL A 299 -10.61 -13.42 17.82
N THR A 300 -10.77 -13.35 19.14
CA THR A 300 -12.07 -13.22 19.80
C THR A 300 -12.68 -11.85 19.51
N ALA A 301 -11.92 -10.77 19.76
CA ALA A 301 -12.38 -9.43 19.49
C ALA A 301 -12.69 -9.21 17.98
N MET A 302 -11.88 -9.77 17.07
CA MET A 302 -12.17 -9.73 15.63
C MET A 302 -13.54 -10.35 15.33
N ALA A 303 -13.83 -11.54 15.85
CA ALA A 303 -15.10 -12.23 15.64
C ALA A 303 -16.28 -11.44 16.21
N GLU A 304 -16.17 -10.92 17.44
CA GLU A 304 -17.23 -10.17 18.12
C GLU A 304 -17.53 -8.84 17.42
N ARG A 305 -16.49 -8.11 17.00
CA ARG A 305 -16.67 -6.85 16.25
C ARG A 305 -17.28 -7.07 14.87
N LEU A 306 -16.88 -8.14 14.17
CA LEU A 306 -17.53 -8.54 12.91
C LEU A 306 -18.99 -8.90 13.11
N GLU A 307 -19.30 -9.74 14.11
CA GLU A 307 -20.69 -10.13 14.42
C GLU A 307 -21.57 -8.89 14.62
N ARG A 308 -21.08 -7.92 15.40
CA ARG A 308 -21.80 -6.67 15.67
C ARG A 308 -22.20 -5.93 14.38
N VAL A 309 -21.28 -5.74 13.44
CA VAL A 309 -21.59 -5.03 12.18
C VAL A 309 -22.40 -5.87 11.20
N LEU A 310 -22.35 -7.20 11.30
CA LEU A 310 -23.11 -8.10 10.44
C LEU A 310 -24.59 -8.18 10.86
N VAL A 311 -24.88 -8.18 12.17
CA VAL A 311 -26.24 -8.37 12.69
C VAL A 311 -26.94 -7.06 13.04
N ASP A 312 -26.21 -6.02 13.45
CA ASP A 312 -26.77 -4.73 13.84
C ASP A 312 -26.69 -3.72 12.69
N ALA A 313 -27.81 -3.55 11.99
CA ALA A 313 -27.90 -2.65 10.85
C ALA A 313 -27.75 -1.16 11.25
N ALA A 314 -28.19 -0.77 12.45
CA ALA A 314 -28.08 0.61 12.92
C ALA A 314 -26.62 0.98 13.21
N VAL A 315 -25.92 0.11 13.95
CA VAL A 315 -24.46 0.29 14.20
C VAL A 315 -23.69 0.34 12.90
N ARG A 316 -23.97 -0.61 11.99
CA ARG A 316 -23.32 -0.65 10.67
C ARG A 316 -23.58 0.64 9.88
N GLY A 317 -24.81 1.09 9.79
CA GLY A 317 -25.19 2.31 9.05
C GLY A 317 -24.46 3.53 9.56
N ALA A 318 -24.42 3.75 10.87
CA ALA A 318 -23.69 4.87 11.48
C ALA A 318 -22.18 4.81 11.23
N LEU A 319 -21.57 3.61 11.31
CA LEU A 319 -20.13 3.44 10.99
C LEU A 319 -19.83 3.76 9.54
N VAL A 320 -20.64 3.26 8.59
CA VAL A 320 -20.43 3.46 7.15
C VAL A 320 -20.58 4.93 6.77
N GLU A 321 -21.59 5.63 7.28
CA GLU A 321 -21.78 7.05 7.02
C GLU A 321 -20.56 7.88 7.42
N ARG A 322 -20.09 7.70 8.66
CA ARG A 322 -18.92 8.41 9.18
C ARG A 322 -17.61 7.97 8.48
N ALA A 323 -17.50 6.69 8.11
CA ALA A 323 -16.39 6.17 7.34
C ALA A 323 -16.29 6.82 5.95
N LEU A 324 -17.42 6.99 5.26
CA LEU A 324 -17.49 7.69 3.98
C LEU A 324 -17.04 9.15 4.10
N GLU A 325 -17.51 9.86 5.12
CA GLU A 325 -17.09 11.23 5.42
C GLU A 325 -15.59 11.27 5.72
N ARG A 326 -15.11 10.42 6.62
CA ARG A 326 -13.69 10.32 7.00
C ARG A 326 -12.79 10.03 5.80
N SER A 327 -13.24 9.19 4.87
CA SER A 327 -12.49 8.80 3.67
C SER A 327 -12.13 9.98 2.76
N GLN A 328 -12.85 11.11 2.82
CA GLN A 328 -12.53 12.33 2.07
C GLN A 328 -11.16 12.93 2.48
N ALA A 329 -10.72 12.69 3.70
CA ALA A 329 -9.41 13.13 4.16
C ALA A 329 -8.25 12.37 3.48
N PHE A 330 -8.51 11.21 2.89
CA PHE A 330 -7.52 10.29 2.34
C PHE A 330 -7.60 10.17 0.81
N LEU A 331 -8.15 11.15 0.13
CA LEU A 331 -8.17 11.16 -1.34
C LEU A 331 -6.76 11.32 -1.91
N LEU A 332 -6.47 10.62 -3.00
CA LEU A 332 -5.19 10.66 -3.72
C LEU A 332 -4.76 12.10 -4.05
N ALA A 333 -5.70 12.95 -4.45
CA ALA A 333 -5.46 14.36 -4.76
C ALA A 333 -4.79 15.14 -3.61
N ARG A 334 -5.10 14.82 -2.36
CA ARG A 334 -4.45 15.47 -1.19
C ARG A 334 -2.98 15.09 -1.05
N GLY A 335 -2.66 13.82 -1.31
CA GLY A 335 -1.27 13.36 -1.34
C GLY A 335 -0.49 14.01 -2.48
N VAL A 336 -1.12 14.15 -3.65
CA VAL A 336 -0.53 14.83 -4.83
C VAL A 336 -0.22 16.29 -4.51
N GLN A 337 -1.13 17.02 -3.86
CA GLN A 337 -0.88 18.41 -3.43
C GLN A 337 0.32 18.51 -2.49
N ARG A 338 0.48 17.56 -1.56
CA ARG A 338 1.66 17.51 -0.67
C ARG A 338 2.94 17.22 -1.44
N TRP A 339 2.90 16.33 -2.43
CA TRP A 339 4.02 16.07 -3.33
C TRP A 339 4.47 17.35 -4.04
N LEU A 340 3.52 18.07 -4.65
CA LEU A 340 3.81 19.30 -5.39
C LEU A 340 4.41 20.37 -4.49
N ALA A 341 3.79 20.65 -3.34
CA ALA A 341 4.29 21.64 -2.39
C ALA A 341 5.73 21.31 -1.91
N MET A 342 6.00 20.03 -1.62
CA MET A 342 7.33 19.59 -1.22
C MET A 342 8.35 19.72 -2.36
N LEU A 343 7.99 19.33 -3.58
CA LEU A 343 8.88 19.42 -4.74
C LEU A 343 9.21 20.88 -5.07
N GLU A 344 8.24 21.79 -5.01
CA GLU A 344 8.45 23.23 -5.19
C GLU A 344 9.44 23.80 -4.16
N GLN A 345 9.28 23.46 -2.88
CA GLN A 345 10.22 23.85 -1.83
C GLN A 345 11.64 23.31 -2.08
N LEU A 346 11.79 22.09 -2.56
CA LEU A 346 13.09 21.47 -2.80
C LEU A 346 13.79 21.98 -4.05
N THR A 347 13.04 22.33 -5.08
CA THR A 347 13.59 22.71 -6.40
C THR A 347 13.73 24.22 -6.57
N GLY A 348 13.27 25.03 -5.60
CA GLY A 348 13.32 26.49 -5.68
C GLY A 348 12.38 27.04 -6.75
N GLY A 349 11.21 26.41 -6.94
CA GLY A 349 10.14 26.93 -7.78
C GLY A 349 9.73 28.34 -7.36
N PRO A 350 9.12 29.13 -8.27
CA PRO A 350 8.75 30.50 -7.98
C PRO A 350 7.88 30.55 -6.72
N ALA A 351 8.30 31.41 -5.79
CA ALA A 351 7.54 31.76 -4.59
C ALA A 351 6.20 32.40 -4.99
#